data_fecc9da7408e7b04e152c87815215066
#
_entry.id   fecc9da7408e7b04e152c87815215066
#
_cell.length_a   1.000
_cell.length_b   1.000
_cell.length_c   1.000
_cell.angle_alpha   90.00
_cell.angle_beta   90.00
_cell.angle_gamma   90.00
#
_symmetry.space_group_name_H-M   'P 1'
#
loop_
_entity.id
_entity.type
_entity.pdbx_description
1 polymer ?
#
loop_
_entity_poly.entity_id
_entity_poly.type
_entity_poly.pdbx_seq_one_letter_code
_entity_poly.pdbx_strand_id
1 'polypeptide(L)'
;MNGLQLIATGGALPGRTITNDALSRMVDTSDAWITSRTGIRTRHWCTEDESAATLAIAAARQALDRSGLAPADIACCVCATLSAPDATPSVACQVQAALGLPENRPALDINAACSGFLYGMAVARGMLTTLGGQYALVIGCEALSRLMDPTDRSTCVLFGDGAGAAIFRLADTPFALTLGARGSDVLHAGGPSREGSAPITMDGKAVFRFAVDALPKCLHTVLDETRLTLEDLSWVVCHQANSRIIDHCIKALQADPAKFYKNMDRHGNTSAASIPVALNELAESGQLTPGKPLACIGFGGGLTWGGAIFQYKE
;
A
#
# COMPACT_ATOMS: atom_id res chain seq x y z
N MET A 1 -17.63 15.93 -12.22
CA MET A 1 -17.30 14.75 -11.40
C MET A 1 -15.88 14.91 -10.89
N ASN A 2 -15.61 14.52 -9.67
CA ASN A 2 -14.28 14.76 -9.09
C ASN A 2 -13.62 13.41 -8.84
N GLY A 3 -13.11 12.77 -9.90
CA GLY A 3 -12.23 11.62 -9.83
C GLY A 3 -10.83 12.00 -9.35
N LEU A 4 -10.01 11.00 -9.12
CA LEU A 4 -8.58 11.16 -8.86
C LEU A 4 -7.77 10.71 -10.08
N GLN A 5 -6.77 11.50 -10.44
CA GLN A 5 -5.78 11.17 -11.45
C GLN A 5 -4.41 11.06 -10.81
N LEU A 6 -3.69 9.98 -11.07
CA LEU A 6 -2.33 9.77 -10.59
C LEU A 6 -1.35 10.64 -11.40
N ILE A 7 -0.61 11.50 -10.73
CA ILE A 7 0.33 12.45 -11.33
C ILE A 7 1.77 11.96 -11.25
N ALA A 8 2.20 11.53 -10.07
CA ALA A 8 3.55 11.05 -9.84
C ALA A 8 3.58 10.04 -8.69
N THR A 9 4.63 9.24 -8.66
CA THR A 9 4.88 8.25 -7.62
C THR A 9 6.31 8.36 -7.09
N GLY A 10 6.52 7.84 -5.89
CA GLY A 10 7.83 7.65 -5.31
C GLY A 10 7.84 6.41 -4.43
N GLY A 11 9.00 5.81 -4.24
CA GLY A 11 9.18 4.61 -3.44
C GLY A 11 10.46 4.65 -2.62
N ALA A 12 10.44 4.05 -1.44
CA ALA A 12 11.61 3.88 -0.60
C ALA A 12 11.58 2.53 0.08
N LEU A 13 12.67 1.81 0.01
CA LEU A 13 12.87 0.52 0.66
C LEU A 13 14.08 0.62 1.58
N PRO A 14 14.07 -0.06 2.73
CA PRO A 14 15.26 -0.15 3.59
C PRO A 14 16.46 -0.72 2.86
N GLY A 15 17.65 -0.29 3.26
CA GLY A 15 18.91 -0.78 2.68
C GLY A 15 19.21 -2.25 3.02
N ARG A 16 18.63 -2.81 4.10
CA ARG A 16 18.88 -4.18 4.55
C ARG A 16 17.94 -5.17 3.87
N THR A 17 18.44 -5.92 2.90
CA THR A 17 17.69 -7.02 2.28
C THR A 17 17.82 -8.31 3.10
N ILE A 18 16.70 -8.99 3.33
CA ILE A 18 16.59 -10.28 4.01
C ILE A 18 16.17 -11.34 3.02
N THR A 19 17.01 -12.32 2.78
CA THR A 19 16.70 -13.47 1.91
C THR A 19 15.99 -14.58 2.68
N ASN A 20 15.38 -15.52 1.96
CA ASN A 20 14.78 -16.71 2.58
C ASN A 20 15.85 -17.57 3.28
N ASP A 21 17.09 -17.63 2.72
CA ASP A 21 18.21 -18.34 3.37
C ASP A 21 18.64 -17.67 4.67
N ALA A 22 18.56 -16.33 4.77
CA ALA A 22 18.82 -15.64 6.03
C ALA A 22 17.75 -16.01 7.08
N LEU A 23 16.47 -16.10 6.69
CA LEU A 23 15.39 -16.52 7.58
C LEU A 23 15.50 -17.98 8.02
N SER A 24 15.99 -18.88 7.16
CA SER A 24 16.18 -20.29 7.53
C SER A 24 17.23 -20.53 8.64
N ARG A 25 18.04 -19.50 8.95
CA ARG A 25 18.96 -19.51 10.10
C ARG A 25 18.30 -19.05 11.39
N MET A 26 17.12 -18.42 11.30
CA MET A 26 16.39 -17.85 12.43
C MET A 26 15.20 -18.73 12.85
N VAL A 27 14.52 -19.34 11.87
CA VAL A 27 13.34 -20.17 12.10
C VAL A 27 13.40 -21.44 11.23
N ASP A 28 12.69 -22.49 11.63
CA ASP A 28 12.60 -23.75 10.88
C ASP A 28 11.82 -23.57 9.58
N THR A 29 12.51 -23.21 8.50
CA THR A 29 11.96 -22.95 7.17
C THR A 29 13.01 -23.20 6.07
N SER A 30 12.61 -23.00 4.81
CA SER A 30 13.53 -23.05 3.66
C SER A 30 13.07 -22.11 2.54
N ASP A 31 13.99 -21.73 1.64
CA ASP A 31 13.62 -20.94 0.45
C ASP A 31 12.53 -21.62 -0.37
N ALA A 32 12.64 -22.92 -0.60
CA ALA A 32 11.64 -23.70 -1.33
C ALA A 32 10.26 -23.67 -0.67
N TRP A 33 10.21 -23.76 0.67
CA TRP A 33 8.95 -23.71 1.42
C TRP A 33 8.33 -22.31 1.35
N ILE A 34 9.09 -21.25 1.60
CA ILE A 34 8.59 -19.86 1.57
C ILE A 34 8.11 -19.51 0.16
N THR A 35 8.96 -19.73 -0.85
CA THR A 35 8.66 -19.38 -2.24
C THR A 35 7.41 -20.11 -2.76
N SER A 36 7.29 -21.43 -2.50
CA SER A 36 6.13 -22.20 -2.96
C SER A 36 4.82 -21.80 -2.28
N ARG A 37 4.87 -21.25 -1.06
CA ARG A 37 3.70 -20.86 -0.27
C ARG A 37 3.28 -19.43 -0.46
N THR A 38 4.24 -18.55 -0.77
CA THR A 38 4.03 -17.09 -0.76
C THR A 38 4.41 -16.39 -2.06
N GLY A 39 5.34 -16.96 -2.82
CA GLY A 39 6.02 -16.31 -3.93
C GLY A 39 7.18 -15.40 -3.49
N ILE A 40 7.38 -15.19 -2.19
CA ILE A 40 8.38 -14.26 -1.65
C ILE A 40 9.77 -14.92 -1.65
N ARG A 41 10.79 -14.19 -2.14
CA ARG A 41 12.20 -14.60 -2.14
C ARG A 41 13.03 -13.71 -1.23
N THR A 42 12.75 -12.40 -1.26
CA THR A 42 13.41 -11.41 -0.42
C THR A 42 12.40 -10.43 0.18
N ARG A 43 12.80 -9.74 1.22
CA ARG A 43 12.13 -8.58 1.82
C ARG A 43 13.18 -7.62 2.34
N HIS A 44 12.73 -6.44 2.74
CA HIS A 44 13.60 -5.43 3.33
C HIS A 44 13.17 -5.19 4.77
N TRP A 45 14.12 -5.02 5.68
CA TRP A 45 13.87 -4.66 7.06
C TRP A 45 14.67 -3.42 7.43
N CYS A 46 14.03 -2.48 8.09
CA CYS A 46 14.65 -1.26 8.59
C CYS A 46 15.87 -1.55 9.45
N THR A 47 16.93 -0.78 9.22
CA THR A 47 18.08 -0.67 10.12
C THR A 47 17.71 0.18 11.33
N GLU A 48 18.66 0.41 12.25
CA GLU A 48 18.42 1.22 13.45
C GLU A 48 18.06 2.67 13.10
N ASP A 49 18.67 3.21 12.03
CA ASP A 49 18.48 4.59 11.57
C ASP A 49 17.28 4.78 10.64
N GLU A 50 16.61 3.68 10.25
CA GLU A 50 15.46 3.70 9.36
C GLU A 50 14.16 3.47 10.14
N SER A 51 13.07 4.09 9.68
CA SER A 51 11.72 3.97 10.25
C SER A 51 10.67 4.16 9.18
N ALA A 52 9.40 3.86 9.48
CA ALA A 52 8.29 4.19 8.59
C ALA A 52 8.28 5.67 8.19
N ALA A 53 8.65 6.57 9.12
CA ALA A 53 8.71 8.02 8.86
C ALA A 53 9.85 8.39 7.90
N THR A 54 11.07 7.88 8.11
CA THR A 54 12.20 8.18 7.22
C THR A 54 11.95 7.67 5.80
N LEU A 55 11.36 6.48 5.66
CA LEU A 55 10.98 5.91 4.37
C LEU A 55 9.85 6.71 3.71
N ALA A 56 8.84 7.13 4.49
CA ALA A 56 7.75 7.97 3.99
C ALA A 56 8.25 9.31 3.45
N ILE A 57 9.18 9.97 4.16
CA ILE A 57 9.81 11.22 3.71
C ILE A 57 10.56 11.00 2.40
N ALA A 58 11.33 9.93 2.29
CA ALA A 58 12.10 9.62 1.07
C ALA A 58 11.17 9.36 -0.12
N ALA A 59 10.13 8.52 0.04
CA ALA A 59 9.15 8.24 -1.00
C ALA A 59 8.36 9.48 -1.41
N ALA A 60 7.93 10.29 -0.45
CA ALA A 60 7.18 11.52 -0.68
C ALA A 60 8.01 12.57 -1.43
N ARG A 61 9.29 12.74 -1.08
CA ARG A 61 10.22 13.63 -1.78
C ARG A 61 10.37 13.21 -3.23
N GLN A 62 10.61 11.93 -3.49
CA GLN A 62 10.73 11.40 -4.84
C GLN A 62 9.45 11.64 -5.67
N ALA A 63 8.26 11.44 -5.08
CA ALA A 63 7.00 11.71 -5.75
C ALA A 63 6.84 13.21 -6.07
N LEU A 64 7.19 14.09 -5.14
CA LEU A 64 7.12 15.54 -5.33
C LEU A 64 8.08 16.00 -6.43
N ASP A 65 9.34 15.57 -6.38
CA ASP A 65 10.36 15.92 -7.38
C ASP A 65 9.93 15.48 -8.79
N ARG A 66 9.37 14.29 -8.93
CA ARG A 66 8.89 13.76 -10.22
C ARG A 66 7.62 14.41 -10.73
N SER A 67 6.83 14.98 -9.84
CA SER A 67 5.59 15.68 -10.23
C SER A 67 5.86 17.00 -10.92
N GLY A 68 7.01 17.62 -10.65
CA GLY A 68 7.34 18.99 -11.05
C GLY A 68 6.53 20.06 -10.30
N LEU A 69 5.78 19.69 -9.27
CA LEU A 69 4.99 20.60 -8.44
C LEU A 69 5.85 21.23 -7.35
N ALA A 70 5.49 22.45 -6.97
CA ALA A 70 6.05 23.07 -5.78
C ALA A 70 5.39 22.47 -4.51
N PRO A 71 6.06 22.46 -3.34
CA PRO A 71 5.44 22.07 -2.07
C PRO A 71 4.13 22.79 -1.79
N ALA A 72 4.03 24.06 -2.19
CA ALA A 72 2.85 24.92 -2.02
C ALA A 72 1.60 24.43 -2.79
N ASP A 73 1.76 23.60 -3.81
CA ASP A 73 0.65 23.05 -4.60
C ASP A 73 -0.07 21.91 -3.88
N ILE A 74 0.56 21.30 -2.87
CA ILE A 74 0.01 20.16 -2.12
C ILE A 74 -1.01 20.66 -1.10
N ALA A 75 -2.26 20.31 -1.32
CA ALA A 75 -3.39 20.76 -0.49
C ALA A 75 -3.65 19.87 0.74
N CYS A 76 -3.17 18.63 0.76
CA CYS A 76 -3.20 17.77 1.94
C CYS A 76 -2.18 16.64 1.82
N CYS A 77 -1.75 16.13 2.98
CA CYS A 77 -0.88 14.96 3.11
C CYS A 77 -1.58 13.91 3.98
N VAL A 78 -1.80 12.71 3.42
CA VAL A 78 -2.41 11.58 4.13
C VAL A 78 -1.43 10.42 4.12
N CYS A 79 -1.04 9.94 5.30
CA CYS A 79 -0.17 8.79 5.46
C CYS A 79 -0.94 7.61 6.05
N ALA A 80 -0.94 6.48 5.34
CA ALA A 80 -1.50 5.23 5.83
C ALA A 80 -0.39 4.38 6.44
N THR A 81 -0.50 4.12 7.75
CA THR A 81 0.47 3.31 8.49
C THR A 81 -0.16 2.70 9.75
N LEU A 82 0.32 1.53 10.15
CA LEU A 82 0.04 0.93 11.46
C LEU A 82 1.33 0.82 12.32
N SER A 83 2.47 1.25 11.77
CA SER A 83 3.81 1.10 12.35
C SER A 83 4.54 2.44 12.49
N ALA A 84 3.79 3.54 12.74
CA ALA A 84 4.37 4.84 13.02
C ALA A 84 5.36 4.73 14.20
N PRO A 85 6.55 5.36 14.12
CA PRO A 85 7.53 5.29 15.21
C PRO A 85 7.06 6.03 16.46
N ASP A 86 6.25 7.07 16.28
CA ASP A 86 5.72 7.93 17.33
C ASP A 86 4.20 7.97 17.30
N ALA A 87 3.57 8.11 18.46
CA ALA A 87 2.14 8.41 18.54
C ALA A 87 1.84 9.86 18.09
N THR A 88 2.79 10.76 18.31
CA THR A 88 2.80 12.16 17.89
C THR A 88 4.24 12.71 17.90
N PRO A 89 4.66 13.50 16.89
CA PRO A 89 3.90 13.92 15.72
C PRO A 89 3.60 12.75 14.78
N SER A 90 2.49 12.86 14.00
CA SER A 90 2.15 11.87 12.97
C SER A 90 3.22 11.82 11.88
N VAL A 91 3.32 10.68 11.17
CA VAL A 91 4.25 10.54 10.04
C VAL A 91 3.94 11.59 8.96
N ALA A 92 2.67 11.86 8.67
CA ALA A 92 2.28 12.89 7.72
C ALA A 92 2.76 14.30 8.13
N CYS A 93 2.75 14.64 9.44
CA CYS A 93 3.31 15.90 9.93
C CYS A 93 4.84 15.94 9.79
N GLN A 94 5.53 14.82 10.01
CA GLN A 94 6.97 14.74 9.78
C GLN A 94 7.31 14.90 8.28
N VAL A 95 6.54 14.30 7.39
CA VAL A 95 6.65 14.49 5.93
C VAL A 95 6.39 15.96 5.55
N GLN A 96 5.33 16.57 6.10
CA GLN A 96 4.99 17.96 5.85
C GLN A 96 6.18 18.89 6.18
N ALA A 97 6.76 18.75 7.37
CA ALA A 97 7.91 19.54 7.79
C ALA A 97 9.15 19.29 6.91
N ALA A 98 9.46 18.01 6.61
CA ALA A 98 10.64 17.64 5.83
C ALA A 98 10.58 18.10 4.35
N LEU A 99 9.39 18.21 3.77
CA LEU A 99 9.18 18.65 2.39
C LEU A 99 8.84 20.14 2.28
N GLY A 100 8.62 20.83 3.40
CA GLY A 100 8.19 22.24 3.41
C GLY A 100 6.78 22.43 2.84
N LEU A 101 5.88 21.47 3.07
CA LEU A 101 4.48 21.63 2.67
C LEU A 101 3.81 22.71 3.51
N PRO A 102 2.76 23.40 2.99
CA PRO A 102 2.15 24.53 3.68
C PRO A 102 1.59 24.15 5.07
N GLU A 103 1.88 24.95 6.09
CA GLU A 103 1.41 24.74 7.46
C GLU A 103 -0.11 24.91 7.62
N ASN A 104 -0.75 25.66 6.72
CA ASN A 104 -2.20 25.85 6.71
C ASN A 104 -2.96 24.75 5.94
N ARG A 105 -2.31 23.61 5.68
CA ARG A 105 -2.90 22.44 5.01
C ARG A 105 -2.87 21.22 5.94
N PRO A 106 -3.91 20.38 5.90
CA PRO A 106 -3.96 19.21 6.77
C PRO A 106 -2.91 18.16 6.42
N ALA A 107 -2.30 17.61 7.48
CA ALA A 107 -1.43 16.45 7.43
C ALA A 107 -1.83 15.47 8.54
N LEU A 108 -2.16 14.22 8.21
CA LEU A 108 -2.64 13.23 9.20
C LEU A 108 -2.31 11.81 8.79
N ASP A 109 -2.19 10.96 9.81
CA ASP A 109 -2.09 9.52 9.60
C ASP A 109 -3.47 8.87 9.71
N ILE A 110 -3.62 7.76 8.99
CA ILE A 110 -4.78 6.87 9.08
C ILE A 110 -4.31 5.43 9.24
N ASN A 111 -5.14 4.61 9.87
CA ASN A 111 -4.90 3.17 9.99
C ASN A 111 -6.10 2.39 9.44
N ALA A 112 -5.89 1.69 8.33
CA ALA A 112 -6.78 0.67 7.78
C ALA A 112 -5.95 -0.56 7.34
N ALA A 113 -4.86 -0.82 8.08
CA ALA A 113 -3.90 -1.87 7.82
C ALA A 113 -3.48 -1.92 6.33
N CYS A 114 -3.40 -3.12 5.73
CA CYS A 114 -2.94 -3.26 4.35
C CYS A 114 -3.85 -2.58 3.29
N SER A 115 -5.09 -2.23 3.62
CA SER A 115 -5.97 -1.41 2.76
C SER A 115 -5.73 0.09 2.91
N GLY A 116 -4.82 0.49 3.81
CA GLY A 116 -4.63 1.88 4.23
C GLY A 116 -4.42 2.86 3.07
N PHE A 117 -3.65 2.49 2.05
CA PHE A 117 -3.44 3.37 0.89
C PHE A 117 -4.75 3.71 0.15
N LEU A 118 -5.64 2.72 -0.03
CA LEU A 118 -6.95 2.93 -0.67
C LEU A 118 -7.87 3.83 0.18
N TYR A 119 -7.84 3.63 1.51
CA TYR A 119 -8.52 4.52 2.44
C TYR A 119 -7.93 5.93 2.44
N GLY A 120 -6.60 6.04 2.32
CA GLY A 120 -5.89 7.32 2.16
C GLY A 120 -6.34 8.09 0.92
N MET A 121 -6.55 7.39 -0.20
CA MET A 121 -7.12 8.00 -1.41
C MET A 121 -8.52 8.57 -1.17
N ALA A 122 -9.38 7.84 -0.43
CA ALA A 122 -10.73 8.31 -0.08
C ALA A 122 -10.68 9.58 0.77
N VAL A 123 -9.84 9.57 1.82
CA VAL A 123 -9.65 10.72 2.71
C VAL A 123 -9.11 11.93 1.94
N ALA A 124 -8.07 11.73 1.15
CA ALA A 124 -7.45 12.78 0.34
C ALA A 124 -8.45 13.40 -0.65
N ARG A 125 -9.22 12.56 -1.36
CA ARG A 125 -10.28 13.03 -2.27
C ARG A 125 -11.34 13.86 -1.53
N GLY A 126 -11.79 13.39 -0.37
CA GLY A 126 -12.73 14.11 0.48
C GLY A 126 -12.19 15.48 0.92
N MET A 127 -10.93 15.55 1.35
CA MET A 127 -10.26 16.80 1.73
C MET A 127 -10.14 17.75 0.57
N LEU A 128 -9.66 17.31 -0.60
CA LEU A 128 -9.57 18.14 -1.79
C LEU A 128 -10.92 18.74 -2.18
N THR A 129 -12.00 17.94 -2.08
CA THR A 129 -13.35 18.38 -2.41
C THR A 129 -13.90 19.38 -1.40
N THR A 130 -13.59 19.20 -0.11
CA THR A 130 -14.17 20.00 0.99
C THR A 130 -13.37 21.28 1.29
N LEU A 131 -12.04 21.17 1.29
CA LEU A 131 -11.14 22.27 1.69
C LEU A 131 -10.61 23.06 0.51
N GLY A 132 -10.86 22.58 -0.71
CA GLY A 132 -10.27 23.13 -1.93
C GLY A 132 -8.81 22.72 -2.13
N GLY A 133 -8.32 22.96 -3.33
CA GLY A 133 -6.99 22.55 -3.80
C GLY A 133 -7.08 21.47 -4.86
N GLN A 134 -5.97 21.25 -5.55
CA GLN A 134 -5.95 20.32 -6.67
C GLN A 134 -5.18 19.04 -6.41
N TYR A 135 -4.12 19.09 -5.59
CA TYR A 135 -3.19 17.98 -5.42
C TYR A 135 -3.15 17.50 -3.99
N ALA A 136 -3.15 16.19 -3.83
CA ALA A 136 -2.98 15.51 -2.55
C ALA A 136 -1.80 14.56 -2.62
N LEU A 137 -1.02 14.50 -1.55
CA LEU A 137 0.01 13.50 -1.33
C LEU A 137 -0.56 12.37 -0.48
N VAL A 138 -0.60 11.15 -1.02
CA VAL A 138 -1.06 9.94 -0.32
C VAL A 138 0.12 8.98 -0.20
N ILE A 139 0.40 8.54 1.01
CA ILE A 139 1.54 7.69 1.36
C ILE A 139 1.03 6.42 2.01
N GLY A 140 1.63 5.28 1.67
CA GLY A 140 1.58 4.07 2.47
C GLY A 140 2.99 3.76 2.95
N CYS A 141 3.20 3.63 4.25
CA CYS A 141 4.52 3.34 4.80
C CYS A 141 4.44 2.39 6.00
N GLU A 142 5.42 1.49 6.09
CA GLU A 142 5.46 0.49 7.15
C GLU A 142 6.89 0.11 7.56
N ALA A 143 7.04 -0.17 8.84
CA ALA A 143 8.20 -0.83 9.45
C ALA A 143 7.71 -2.07 10.23
N LEU A 144 7.12 -3.04 9.52
CA LEU A 144 6.47 -4.23 10.12
C LEU A 144 7.48 -5.13 10.82
N SER A 145 8.76 -5.08 10.42
CA SER A 145 9.84 -5.79 11.11
C SER A 145 9.96 -5.41 12.59
N ARG A 146 9.45 -4.24 12.98
CA ARG A 146 9.41 -3.76 14.38
C ARG A 146 8.21 -4.31 15.17
N LEU A 147 7.20 -4.82 14.48
CA LEU A 147 5.95 -5.28 15.07
C LEU A 147 5.80 -6.80 15.04
N MET A 148 6.68 -7.54 14.37
CA MET A 148 6.60 -9.00 14.30
C MET A 148 7.56 -9.65 15.30
N ASP A 149 7.23 -10.89 15.70
CA ASP A 149 8.17 -11.77 16.37
C ASP A 149 9.07 -12.45 15.30
N PRO A 150 10.39 -12.19 15.30
CA PRO A 150 11.29 -12.78 14.33
C PRO A 150 11.42 -14.32 14.48
N THR A 151 10.92 -14.90 15.58
CA THR A 151 10.90 -16.34 15.81
C THR A 151 9.59 -17.01 15.41
N ASP A 152 8.54 -16.24 15.13
CA ASP A 152 7.28 -16.76 14.60
C ASP A 152 7.35 -16.95 13.08
N ARG A 153 7.56 -18.18 12.64
CA ARG A 153 7.58 -18.57 11.23
C ARG A 153 6.30 -18.20 10.46
N SER A 154 5.17 -18.08 11.14
CA SER A 154 3.90 -17.80 10.48
C SER A 154 3.79 -16.38 9.95
N THR A 155 4.58 -15.47 10.49
CA THR A 155 4.56 -14.03 10.19
C THR A 155 5.89 -13.52 9.63
N CYS A 156 7.04 -13.86 10.24
CA CYS A 156 8.34 -13.30 9.87
C CYS A 156 8.76 -13.60 8.42
N VAL A 157 8.24 -14.68 7.82
CA VAL A 157 8.54 -15.05 6.43
C VAL A 157 7.75 -14.23 5.40
N LEU A 158 6.75 -13.45 5.84
CA LEU A 158 5.86 -12.70 4.96
C LEU A 158 6.23 -11.23 4.86
N PHE A 159 6.41 -10.58 6.01
CA PHE A 159 6.42 -9.12 6.09
C PHE A 159 7.76 -8.50 5.75
N GLY A 160 7.68 -7.38 5.04
CA GLY A 160 8.77 -6.47 4.75
C GLY A 160 8.40 -5.04 5.09
N ASP A 161 9.39 -4.17 5.14
CA ASP A 161 9.28 -2.75 5.39
C ASP A 161 9.40 -1.97 4.08
N GLY A 162 8.79 -0.79 4.01
CA GLY A 162 8.87 0.06 2.85
C GLY A 162 7.90 1.22 2.90
N ALA A 163 8.05 2.14 1.98
CA ALA A 163 7.11 3.23 1.74
C ALA A 163 6.91 3.46 0.26
N GLY A 164 5.67 3.78 -0.10
CA GLY A 164 5.34 4.30 -1.40
C GLY A 164 4.46 5.53 -1.27
N ALA A 165 4.65 6.50 -2.17
CA ALA A 165 3.91 7.74 -2.21
C ALA A 165 3.32 7.97 -3.59
N ALA A 166 2.17 8.60 -3.64
CA ALA A 166 1.51 9.01 -4.87
C ALA A 166 0.93 10.41 -4.73
N ILE A 167 1.12 11.24 -5.75
CA ILE A 167 0.43 12.52 -5.87
C ILE A 167 -0.76 12.33 -6.78
N PHE A 168 -1.94 12.66 -6.25
CA PHE A 168 -3.20 12.64 -6.98
C PHE A 168 -3.70 14.05 -7.21
N ARG A 169 -4.38 14.22 -8.36
CA ARG A 169 -5.10 15.45 -8.72
C ARG A 169 -6.59 15.17 -8.82
N LEU A 170 -7.43 16.11 -8.40
CA LEU A 170 -8.84 16.10 -8.78
C LEU A 170 -8.96 16.31 -10.30
N ALA A 171 -9.67 15.42 -10.97
CA ALA A 171 -9.83 15.46 -12.42
C ALA A 171 -11.21 14.90 -12.84
N ASP A 172 -11.65 15.27 -14.01
CA ASP A 172 -12.87 14.68 -14.62
C ASP A 172 -12.47 13.47 -15.48
N THR A 173 -12.06 12.40 -14.78
CA THR A 173 -11.60 11.13 -15.36
C THR A 173 -12.41 9.97 -14.79
N PRO A 174 -12.44 8.80 -15.45
CA PRO A 174 -13.05 7.60 -14.88
C PRO A 174 -12.49 7.32 -13.48
N PHE A 175 -13.40 7.22 -12.51
CA PHE A 175 -13.05 6.99 -11.11
C PHE A 175 -14.15 6.23 -10.38
N ALA A 176 -13.75 5.20 -9.66
CA ALA A 176 -14.58 4.51 -8.68
C ALA A 176 -13.76 4.19 -7.45
N LEU A 177 -14.41 4.09 -6.30
CA LEU A 177 -13.77 3.73 -5.04
C LEU A 177 -14.77 3.00 -4.16
N THR A 178 -14.48 1.76 -3.82
CA THR A 178 -15.25 0.96 -2.86
C THR A 178 -14.38 0.64 -1.65
N LEU A 179 -14.95 0.75 -0.46
CA LEU A 179 -14.28 0.46 0.80
C LEU A 179 -15.24 -0.30 1.72
N GLY A 180 -14.70 -1.15 2.58
CA GLY A 180 -15.49 -1.82 3.59
C GLY A 180 -14.63 -2.35 4.75
N ALA A 181 -15.27 -2.54 5.90
CA ALA A 181 -14.64 -3.04 7.12
C ALA A 181 -15.55 -4.00 7.89
N ARG A 182 -14.91 -4.91 8.62
CA ARG A 182 -15.57 -5.84 9.55
C ARG A 182 -14.66 -6.15 10.72
N GLY A 183 -15.08 -5.91 11.95
CA GLY A 183 -14.31 -6.23 13.16
C GLY A 183 -13.96 -7.73 13.22
N SER A 184 -12.66 -8.05 13.39
CA SER A 184 -12.15 -9.42 13.47
C SER A 184 -10.70 -9.44 13.93
N ASP A 185 -10.33 -10.42 14.76
CA ASP A 185 -8.98 -10.61 15.30
C ASP A 185 -8.14 -11.61 14.52
N VAL A 186 -8.58 -12.07 13.35
CA VAL A 186 -7.87 -13.09 12.53
C VAL A 186 -6.51 -12.58 12.00
N LEU A 187 -6.31 -11.28 11.98
CA LEU A 187 -5.04 -10.61 11.73
C LEU A 187 -4.94 -9.43 12.70
N HIS A 188 -4.09 -9.58 13.69
CA HIS A 188 -3.95 -8.65 14.79
C HIS A 188 -2.51 -8.13 14.88
N ALA A 189 -2.35 -6.84 15.14
CA ALA A 189 -1.11 -6.19 15.53
C ALA A 189 -1.37 -5.37 16.79
N GLY A 190 -0.63 -5.63 17.87
CA GLY A 190 -0.82 -4.91 19.12
C GLY A 190 -0.38 -3.45 19.00
N GLY A 191 -1.20 -2.55 19.52
CA GLY A 191 -0.86 -1.15 19.72
C GLY A 191 -0.11 -0.92 21.04
N PRO A 192 0.25 0.34 21.36
CA PRO A 192 0.81 0.70 22.67
C PRO A 192 -0.16 0.32 23.79
N SER A 193 0.29 -0.48 24.73
CA SER A 193 -0.47 -0.87 25.92
C SER A 193 0.40 -0.74 27.18
N ARG A 194 -0.24 -0.85 28.38
CA ARG A 194 0.50 -0.87 29.65
C ARG A 194 1.43 -2.08 29.78
N GLU A 195 1.13 -3.16 29.07
CA GLU A 195 1.87 -4.44 29.11
C GLU A 195 2.89 -4.57 27.97
N GLY A 196 3.05 -3.52 27.15
CA GLY A 196 3.88 -3.53 25.94
C GLY A 196 3.06 -3.80 24.68
N SER A 197 3.73 -3.75 23.51
CA SER A 197 3.12 -4.04 22.23
C SER A 197 3.14 -5.55 21.96
N ALA A 198 1.98 -6.13 21.66
CA ALA A 198 1.91 -7.52 21.22
C ALA A 198 2.36 -7.64 19.75
N PRO A 199 3.12 -8.68 19.37
CA PRO A 199 3.55 -8.87 18.00
C PRO A 199 2.36 -9.16 17.07
N ILE A 200 2.61 -9.03 15.76
CA ILE A 200 1.61 -9.38 14.75
C ILE A 200 1.32 -10.88 14.82
N THR A 201 0.02 -11.22 14.91
CA THR A 201 -0.48 -12.60 14.87
C THR A 201 -1.50 -12.75 13.75
N MET A 202 -1.60 -13.97 13.16
CA MET A 202 -2.45 -14.20 12.00
C MET A 202 -2.99 -15.63 11.92
N ASP A 203 -4.31 -15.77 11.77
CA ASP A 203 -4.89 -17.00 11.19
C ASP A 203 -4.81 -16.94 9.66
N GLY A 204 -3.71 -17.45 9.12
CA GLY A 204 -3.45 -17.40 7.68
C GLY A 204 -4.52 -18.09 6.82
N LYS A 205 -5.25 -19.09 7.35
CA LYS A 205 -6.34 -19.75 6.61
C LYS A 205 -7.59 -18.87 6.53
N ALA A 206 -7.94 -18.22 7.64
CA ALA A 206 -9.08 -17.31 7.68
C ALA A 206 -8.81 -16.06 6.80
N VAL A 207 -7.61 -15.47 6.90
CA VAL A 207 -7.18 -14.35 6.07
C VAL A 207 -7.18 -14.71 4.58
N PHE A 208 -6.64 -15.89 4.21
CA PHE A 208 -6.67 -16.35 2.81
C PHE A 208 -8.10 -16.46 2.28
N ARG A 209 -9.01 -17.15 3.01
CA ARG A 209 -10.41 -17.29 2.59
C ARG A 209 -11.10 -15.95 2.40
N PHE A 210 -10.84 -15.00 3.29
CA PHE A 210 -11.38 -13.66 3.17
C PHE A 210 -10.81 -12.94 1.92
N ALA A 211 -9.50 -12.97 1.72
CA ALA A 211 -8.83 -12.28 0.63
C ALA A 211 -9.30 -12.73 -0.76
N VAL A 212 -9.43 -14.05 -0.97
CA VAL A 212 -9.84 -14.61 -2.27
C VAL A 212 -11.30 -14.34 -2.62
N ASP A 213 -12.12 -14.00 -1.63
CA ASP A 213 -13.50 -13.53 -1.82
C ASP A 213 -13.56 -12.00 -2.01
N ALA A 214 -12.81 -11.24 -1.22
CA ALA A 214 -12.88 -9.79 -1.19
C ALA A 214 -12.29 -9.13 -2.45
N LEU A 215 -11.11 -9.59 -2.93
CA LEU A 215 -10.43 -8.95 -4.06
C LEU A 215 -11.24 -8.97 -5.37
N PRO A 216 -11.79 -10.13 -5.83
CA PRO A 216 -12.61 -10.13 -7.03
C PRO A 216 -13.87 -9.25 -6.89
N LYS A 217 -14.52 -9.27 -5.71
CA LYS A 217 -15.70 -8.43 -5.46
C LYS A 217 -15.37 -6.95 -5.55
N CYS A 218 -14.25 -6.50 -4.94
CA CYS A 218 -13.81 -5.12 -5.06
C CYS A 218 -13.59 -4.71 -6.51
N LEU A 219 -12.92 -5.55 -7.30
CA LEU A 219 -12.66 -5.24 -8.70
C LEU A 219 -13.94 -5.17 -9.52
N HIS A 220 -14.85 -6.13 -9.37
CA HIS A 220 -16.16 -6.08 -10.03
C HIS A 220 -16.92 -4.81 -9.69
N THR A 221 -17.01 -4.46 -8.40
CA THR A 221 -17.71 -3.25 -7.97
C THR A 221 -17.18 -1.99 -8.67
N VAL A 222 -15.86 -1.79 -8.71
CA VAL A 222 -15.29 -0.57 -9.31
C VAL A 222 -15.34 -0.57 -10.84
N LEU A 223 -15.32 -1.75 -11.48
CA LEU A 223 -15.55 -1.89 -12.91
C LEU A 223 -17.00 -1.54 -13.27
N ASP A 224 -17.97 -2.07 -12.52
CA ASP A 224 -19.40 -1.79 -12.73
C ASP A 224 -19.71 -0.30 -12.57
N GLU A 225 -19.19 0.33 -11.50
CA GLU A 225 -19.38 1.77 -11.24
C GLU A 225 -18.80 2.66 -12.34
N THR A 226 -17.66 2.27 -12.92
CA THR A 226 -17.02 3.02 -14.02
C THR A 226 -17.54 2.62 -15.40
N ARG A 227 -18.27 1.52 -15.51
CA ARG A 227 -18.68 0.87 -16.78
C ARG A 227 -17.46 0.50 -17.65
N LEU A 228 -16.33 0.21 -17.02
CA LEU A 228 -15.13 -0.29 -17.67
C LEU A 228 -15.08 -1.82 -17.58
N THR A 229 -14.32 -2.41 -18.50
CA THR A 229 -13.98 -3.83 -18.49
C THR A 229 -12.51 -4.04 -18.07
N LEU A 230 -12.11 -5.28 -17.83
CA LEU A 230 -10.70 -5.60 -17.56
C LEU A 230 -9.77 -5.25 -18.73
N GLU A 231 -10.28 -5.29 -19.96
CA GLU A 231 -9.53 -4.97 -21.18
C GLU A 231 -9.18 -3.48 -21.23
N ASP A 232 -10.05 -2.61 -20.69
CA ASP A 232 -9.83 -1.17 -20.67
C ASP A 232 -8.71 -0.75 -19.71
N LEU A 233 -8.45 -1.59 -18.68
CA LEU A 233 -7.41 -1.32 -17.71
C LEU A 233 -6.01 -1.60 -18.26
N SER A 234 -5.07 -0.69 -17.99
CA SER A 234 -3.65 -0.94 -18.25
C SER A 234 -3.08 -1.95 -17.25
N TRP A 235 -3.44 -1.84 -15.98
CA TRP A 235 -2.96 -2.70 -14.90
C TRP A 235 -4.01 -2.92 -13.82
N VAL A 236 -3.91 -4.07 -13.15
CA VAL A 236 -4.53 -4.35 -11.85
C VAL A 236 -3.41 -4.55 -10.83
N VAL A 237 -3.32 -3.62 -9.87
CA VAL A 237 -2.34 -3.65 -8.79
C VAL A 237 -3.04 -4.12 -7.52
N CYS A 238 -2.83 -5.39 -7.17
CA CYS A 238 -3.34 -5.93 -5.90
C CYS A 238 -2.41 -5.56 -4.74
N HIS A 239 -2.94 -5.53 -3.52
CA HIS A 239 -2.10 -5.65 -2.33
C HIS A 239 -1.19 -6.88 -2.44
N GLN A 240 0.11 -6.70 -2.23
CA GLN A 240 1.17 -7.68 -2.47
C GLN A 240 1.40 -8.60 -1.25
N ALA A 241 0.35 -9.27 -0.79
CA ALA A 241 0.43 -10.12 0.40
C ALA A 241 1.03 -11.51 0.13
N ASN A 242 0.59 -12.14 -0.97
CA ASN A 242 0.92 -13.51 -1.31
C ASN A 242 0.53 -13.79 -2.76
N SER A 243 1.43 -14.38 -3.56
CA SER A 243 1.18 -14.67 -4.97
C SER A 243 -0.04 -15.56 -5.18
N ARG A 244 -0.26 -16.55 -4.31
CA ARG A 244 -1.40 -17.47 -4.40
C ARG A 244 -2.76 -16.78 -4.28
N ILE A 245 -2.84 -15.67 -3.52
CA ILE A 245 -4.07 -14.87 -3.41
C ILE A 245 -4.33 -14.16 -4.74
N ILE A 246 -3.29 -13.55 -5.32
CA ILE A 246 -3.40 -12.87 -6.62
C ILE A 246 -3.73 -13.88 -7.72
N ASP A 247 -3.07 -15.05 -7.75
CA ASP A 247 -3.34 -16.12 -8.71
C ASP A 247 -4.78 -16.64 -8.62
N HIS A 248 -5.30 -16.75 -7.38
CA HIS A 248 -6.70 -17.11 -7.18
C HIS A 248 -7.66 -16.03 -7.71
N CYS A 249 -7.35 -14.77 -7.45
CA CYS A 249 -8.12 -13.63 -7.97
C CYS A 249 -8.16 -13.64 -9.51
N ILE A 250 -7.01 -13.79 -10.15
CA ILE A 250 -6.89 -13.90 -11.63
C ILE A 250 -7.77 -15.04 -12.17
N LYS A 251 -7.66 -16.21 -11.54
CA LYS A 251 -8.46 -17.39 -11.95
C LYS A 251 -9.96 -17.17 -11.76
N ALA A 252 -10.37 -16.59 -10.62
CA ALA A 252 -11.78 -16.31 -10.33
C ALA A 252 -12.40 -15.31 -11.33
N LEU A 253 -11.60 -14.35 -11.78
CA LEU A 253 -11.98 -13.33 -12.77
C LEU A 253 -11.84 -13.81 -14.23
N GLN A 254 -11.25 -15.00 -14.46
CA GLN A 254 -10.89 -15.49 -15.79
C GLN A 254 -10.04 -14.47 -16.57
N ALA A 255 -9.19 -13.73 -15.86
CA ALA A 255 -8.44 -12.61 -16.38
C ALA A 255 -7.08 -13.02 -16.96
N ASP A 256 -6.53 -12.17 -17.86
CA ASP A 256 -5.15 -12.31 -18.33
C ASP A 256 -4.16 -12.02 -17.18
N PRO A 257 -3.31 -13.00 -16.79
CA PRO A 257 -2.30 -12.80 -15.74
C PRO A 257 -1.34 -11.64 -16.01
N ALA A 258 -1.09 -11.31 -17.29
CA ALA A 258 -0.19 -10.23 -17.68
C ALA A 258 -0.69 -8.84 -17.26
N LYS A 259 -1.98 -8.69 -16.94
CA LYS A 259 -2.57 -7.44 -16.42
C LYS A 259 -2.36 -7.25 -14.90
N PHE A 260 -1.89 -8.29 -14.18
CA PHE A 260 -1.74 -8.25 -12.72
C PHE A 260 -0.28 -8.10 -12.33
N TYR A 261 0.06 -6.92 -11.79
CA TYR A 261 1.42 -6.66 -11.36
C TYR A 261 1.76 -7.38 -10.05
N LYS A 262 2.97 -7.96 -9.99
CA LYS A 262 3.49 -8.65 -8.81
C LYS A 262 4.93 -8.22 -8.55
N ASN A 263 5.24 -7.87 -7.30
CA ASN A 263 6.59 -7.56 -6.82
C ASN A 263 6.87 -8.07 -5.40
N MET A 264 5.94 -8.84 -4.80
CA MET A 264 6.15 -9.43 -3.48
C MET A 264 7.34 -10.40 -3.44
N ASP A 265 7.75 -10.92 -4.58
CA ASP A 265 8.94 -11.77 -4.68
C ASP A 265 10.21 -11.06 -4.21
N ARG A 266 10.29 -9.75 -4.39
CA ARG A 266 11.43 -8.90 -4.02
C ARG A 266 11.25 -8.17 -2.69
N HIS A 267 10.02 -7.79 -2.35
CA HIS A 267 9.75 -6.86 -1.23
C HIS A 267 8.98 -7.49 -0.07
N GLY A 268 8.43 -8.69 -0.27
CA GLY A 268 7.51 -9.29 0.69
C GLY A 268 6.18 -8.54 0.78
N ASN A 269 5.49 -8.73 1.88
CA ASN A 269 4.26 -8.01 2.21
C ASN A 269 4.61 -6.73 2.99
N THR A 270 4.55 -5.59 2.35
CA THR A 270 4.79 -4.26 2.96
C THR A 270 3.49 -3.55 3.38
N SER A 271 2.40 -4.29 3.65
CA SER A 271 1.11 -3.76 4.13
C SER A 271 0.60 -2.58 3.29
N ALA A 272 0.34 -1.41 3.91
CA ALA A 272 -0.16 -0.21 3.23
C ALA A 272 0.79 0.35 2.16
N ALA A 273 2.09 0.06 2.25
CA ALA A 273 3.07 0.49 1.26
C ALA A 273 3.04 -0.35 -0.02
N SER A 274 2.47 -1.54 -0.02
CA SER A 274 2.60 -2.51 -1.11
C SER A 274 2.04 -2.02 -2.45
N ILE A 275 0.86 -1.43 -2.44
CA ILE A 275 0.24 -0.86 -3.66
C ILE A 275 1.04 0.32 -4.19
N PRO A 276 1.37 1.37 -3.41
CA PRO A 276 2.09 2.51 -3.94
C PRO A 276 3.54 2.20 -4.32
N VAL A 277 4.21 1.23 -3.69
CA VAL A 277 5.52 0.72 -4.15
C VAL A 277 5.40 0.05 -5.52
N ALA A 278 4.37 -0.78 -5.72
CA ALA A 278 4.11 -1.41 -7.02
C ALA A 278 3.78 -0.37 -8.11
N LEU A 279 2.98 0.65 -7.79
CA LEU A 279 2.70 1.77 -8.69
C LEU A 279 3.98 2.54 -9.07
N ASN A 280 4.87 2.73 -8.09
CA ASN A 280 6.14 3.40 -8.34
C ASN A 280 7.04 2.60 -9.28
N GLU A 281 7.16 1.30 -9.10
CA GLU A 281 7.94 0.45 -10.01
C GLU A 281 7.38 0.42 -11.43
N LEU A 282 6.05 0.38 -11.58
CA LEU A 282 5.39 0.49 -12.87
C LEU A 282 5.68 1.84 -13.56
N ALA A 283 5.69 2.93 -12.78
CA ALA A 283 6.02 4.26 -13.29
C ALA A 283 7.50 4.36 -13.71
N GLU A 284 8.42 3.89 -12.86
CA GLU A 284 9.88 3.91 -13.13
C GLU A 284 10.26 3.07 -14.35
N SER A 285 9.60 1.94 -14.54
CA SER A 285 9.83 1.06 -15.69
C SER A 285 9.11 1.51 -16.97
N GLY A 286 8.38 2.65 -16.94
CA GLY A 286 7.62 3.17 -18.07
C GLY A 286 6.42 2.30 -18.49
N GLN A 287 5.94 1.45 -17.60
CA GLN A 287 4.83 0.55 -17.88
C GLN A 287 3.45 1.17 -17.59
N LEU A 288 3.38 2.29 -16.88
CA LEU A 288 2.13 3.05 -16.76
C LEU A 288 1.84 3.76 -18.08
N THR A 289 0.70 3.44 -18.69
CA THR A 289 0.30 4.02 -19.96
C THR A 289 -0.41 5.36 -19.72
N PRO A 290 0.09 6.48 -20.27
CA PRO A 290 -0.58 7.78 -20.14
C PRO A 290 -2.04 7.74 -20.61
N GLY A 291 -2.92 8.41 -19.86
CA GLY A 291 -4.35 8.49 -20.17
C GLY A 291 -5.13 7.18 -19.99
N LYS A 292 -4.49 6.08 -19.56
CA LYS A 292 -5.19 4.80 -19.35
C LYS A 292 -5.60 4.62 -17.88
N PRO A 293 -6.79 4.05 -17.65
CA PRO A 293 -7.22 3.66 -16.32
C PRO A 293 -6.42 2.45 -15.82
N LEU A 294 -6.28 2.38 -14.50
CA LEU A 294 -5.77 1.22 -13.79
C LEU A 294 -6.59 0.99 -12.53
N ALA A 295 -6.59 -0.23 -12.03
CA ALA A 295 -7.26 -0.60 -10.80
C ALA A 295 -6.26 -0.93 -9.70
N CYS A 296 -6.57 -0.51 -8.46
CA CYS A 296 -5.90 -0.97 -7.26
C CYS A 296 -6.93 -1.67 -6.37
N ILE A 297 -6.60 -2.86 -5.86
CA ILE A 297 -7.48 -3.62 -4.96
C ILE A 297 -6.68 -4.16 -3.77
N GLY A 298 -7.27 -4.14 -2.59
CA GLY A 298 -6.59 -4.55 -1.38
C GLY A 298 -7.51 -5.07 -0.29
N PHE A 299 -6.91 -5.76 0.65
CA PHE A 299 -7.53 -6.23 1.88
C PHE A 299 -6.51 -6.16 3.02
N GLY A 300 -6.96 -6.20 4.26
CA GLY A 300 -6.07 -6.12 5.40
C GLY A 300 -6.72 -6.49 6.72
N GLY A 301 -5.94 -6.34 7.78
CA GLY A 301 -6.43 -6.45 9.15
C GLY A 301 -7.59 -5.52 9.42
N GLY A 302 -8.40 -5.91 10.37
CA GLY A 302 -9.57 -5.18 10.74
C GLY A 302 -10.80 -6.08 10.80
N LEU A 303 -11.24 -6.83 9.82
CA LEU A 303 -10.80 -6.86 8.43
C LEU A 303 -11.21 -5.60 7.68
N THR A 304 -10.35 -5.15 6.78
CA THR A 304 -10.65 -4.06 5.85
C THR A 304 -10.45 -4.52 4.40
N TRP A 305 -11.12 -3.86 3.46
CA TRP A 305 -10.94 -4.11 2.03
C TRP A 305 -11.24 -2.85 1.23
N GLY A 306 -10.79 -2.83 0.00
CA GLY A 306 -11.09 -1.74 -0.91
C GLY A 306 -10.67 -2.02 -2.33
N GLY A 307 -11.22 -1.21 -3.24
CA GLY A 307 -10.86 -1.15 -4.64
C GLY A 307 -11.01 0.26 -5.16
N ALA A 308 -10.13 0.64 -6.07
CA ALA A 308 -10.19 1.93 -6.76
C ALA A 308 -9.85 1.76 -8.23
N ILE A 309 -10.54 2.50 -9.09
CA ILE A 309 -10.13 2.77 -10.48
C ILE A 309 -9.82 4.25 -10.58
N PHE A 310 -8.70 4.57 -11.19
CA PHE A 310 -8.27 5.93 -11.49
C PHE A 310 -7.38 5.93 -12.74
N GLN A 311 -7.12 7.10 -13.30
CA GLN A 311 -6.34 7.26 -14.51
C GLN A 311 -4.91 7.73 -14.17
N TYR A 312 -3.92 7.24 -14.93
CA TYR A 312 -2.58 7.83 -14.92
C TYR A 312 -2.59 9.10 -15.80
N LYS A 313 -1.80 10.10 -15.43
CA LYS A 313 -1.71 11.38 -16.18
C LYS A 313 -1.42 11.16 -17.67
N GLU A 314 -1.86 12.09 -18.49
CA GLU A 314 -1.54 12.15 -19.91
C GLU A 314 -0.08 12.50 -20.17
#